data_c8497d691386da08f02027eee260b80c
#
_entry.id   c8497d691386da08f02027eee260b80c
#
_cell.length_a   1.000
_cell.length_b   1.000
_cell.length_c   1.000
_cell.angle_alpha   90.00
_cell.angle_beta   90.00
_cell.angle_gamma   90.00
#
_symmetry.space_group_name_H-M   'P 1'
#
loop_
_entity.id
_entity.type
_entity.pdbx_description
1 polymer ?
#
loop_
_entity_poly.entity_id
_entity_poly.type
_entity_poly.pdbx_seq_one_letter_code
_entity_poly.pdbx_strand_id
1 'polypeptide(L)'
;QLFDGGYNYFTKTFRHRGACEYAIFLQYVLQMARQSKEAAADAEVRDALDRMWANLGKWVRRLPLRRGESPLRLLPKYENWFFDMLTRSDYDAYWKDPSLNLEEAIDRYPDIPVFLETAWYGHHITATLTKYAEMRRRHHTPKKLLVGTWTHGMEHFVESWAGEVDFGPEAALENVNDLRLRWCDQYLKGLDTGLEREPPVRIFVMGGGTGRRNLQGRLDHGGRWRDEQDWPPPGMQPTPYYFHGDGSLSTEKPAKEAPPSGFTFNPADPVPTVGGNFPEKAIPGLLDGGGFDQRGRSDLILCQDTLPLSARRDVLVFRTPPLAEGVELTGPLVVRLWVSSSAVDTDFTAKLVDEYPPNPDYPEGFALNIADAITRMRYRDSRERAELMEPGKVYEVRIDPQATSNHFARGHRIRVDISSSNFPHYDVNPNTGEPLGLERRSVVAHQTVYHDAVRASHIELPVVPSRGK
;
A
#
# COMPACT_ATOMS: atom_id res chain seq x y z
N GLN A 1 -1.23 -9.01 -22.35
CA GLN A 1 -0.56 -8.02 -21.54
C GLN A 1 -1.53 -7.43 -20.52
N LEU A 2 -1.08 -7.27 -19.29
CA LEU A 2 -1.86 -6.70 -18.18
C LEU A 2 -0.96 -5.72 -17.43
N PHE A 3 -1.25 -4.42 -17.58
CA PHE A 3 -0.59 -3.37 -16.81
C PHE A 3 -1.38 -3.08 -15.55
N ASP A 4 -0.72 -3.16 -14.40
CA ASP A 4 -1.21 -2.75 -13.07
C ASP A 4 -2.70 -3.08 -12.84
N GLY A 5 -3.07 -4.32 -13.13
CA GLY A 5 -4.47 -4.75 -13.17
C GLY A 5 -4.95 -5.44 -11.90
N GLY A 6 -6.19 -5.16 -11.49
CA GLY A 6 -6.83 -5.76 -10.33
C GLY A 6 -6.89 -7.29 -10.37
N TYR A 7 -6.96 -7.93 -9.21
CA TYR A 7 -7.15 -9.37 -9.04
C TYR A 7 -8.41 -9.68 -8.23
N ASN A 8 -8.55 -9.04 -7.10
CA ASN A 8 -9.73 -9.09 -6.24
C ASN A 8 -9.93 -7.68 -5.67
N TYR A 9 -10.96 -6.99 -6.13
CA TYR A 9 -11.24 -5.61 -5.71
C TYR A 9 -11.56 -5.48 -4.23
N PHE A 10 -12.08 -6.53 -3.60
CA PHE A 10 -12.39 -6.53 -2.19
C PHE A 10 -11.16 -6.65 -1.28
N THR A 11 -10.13 -7.41 -1.69
CA THR A 11 -8.99 -7.69 -0.79
C THR A 11 -7.67 -7.07 -1.22
N LYS A 12 -7.56 -6.62 -2.49
CA LYS A 12 -6.28 -6.25 -3.09
C LYS A 12 -6.27 -4.91 -3.82
N THR A 13 -7.41 -4.22 -3.91
CA THR A 13 -7.51 -2.96 -4.66
C THR A 13 -8.30 -1.91 -3.90
N PHE A 14 -9.56 -2.18 -3.54
CA PHE A 14 -10.42 -1.20 -2.88
C PHE A 14 -10.47 -1.40 -1.37
N ARG A 15 -10.53 -2.65 -0.89
CA ARG A 15 -10.52 -2.96 0.53
C ARG A 15 -9.27 -3.75 0.91
N HIS A 16 -8.81 -3.47 2.13
CA HIS A 16 -7.68 -4.13 2.75
C HIS A 16 -8.15 -4.63 4.11
N ARG A 17 -8.55 -5.91 4.19
CA ARG A 17 -9.12 -6.53 5.40
C ARG A 17 -10.18 -5.64 6.08
N GLY A 18 -11.12 -5.13 5.28
CA GLY A 18 -12.26 -4.32 5.77
C GLY A 18 -12.10 -2.81 5.67
N ALA A 19 -10.92 -2.24 5.81
CA ALA A 19 -10.68 -0.83 5.53
C ALA A 19 -10.72 -0.55 4.03
N CYS A 20 -11.17 0.63 3.60
CA CYS A 20 -11.27 0.96 2.18
C CYS A 20 -10.39 2.15 1.77
N GLU A 21 -9.91 2.14 0.54
CA GLU A 21 -9.17 3.24 -0.10
C GLU A 21 -10.12 4.38 -0.47
N TYR A 22 -10.58 5.08 0.56
CA TYR A 22 -11.70 6.00 0.51
C TYR A 22 -11.49 7.17 -0.46
N ALA A 23 -10.37 7.88 -0.32
CA ALA A 23 -10.15 9.12 -1.07
C ALA A 23 -9.93 8.87 -2.56
N ILE A 24 -9.11 7.87 -2.90
CA ILE A 24 -8.83 7.47 -4.28
C ILE A 24 -10.11 7.01 -4.96
N PHE A 25 -10.93 6.23 -4.26
CA PHE A 25 -12.16 5.73 -4.86
C PHE A 25 -13.21 6.82 -5.05
N LEU A 26 -13.35 7.76 -4.09
CA LEU A 26 -14.22 8.92 -4.27
C LEU A 26 -13.78 9.78 -5.45
N GLN A 27 -12.47 10.02 -5.57
CA GLN A 27 -11.87 10.73 -6.70
C GLN A 27 -12.17 10.03 -8.03
N TYR A 28 -11.97 8.71 -8.10
CA TYR A 28 -12.18 7.93 -9.31
C TYR A 28 -13.65 7.93 -9.76
N VAL A 29 -14.58 7.69 -8.83
CA VAL A 29 -16.02 7.73 -9.14
C VAL A 29 -16.46 9.11 -9.62
N LEU A 30 -15.95 10.18 -8.97
CA LEU A 30 -16.25 11.55 -9.38
C LEU A 30 -15.66 11.86 -10.77
N GLN A 31 -14.47 11.40 -11.07
CA GLN A 31 -13.87 11.53 -12.40
C GLN A 31 -14.72 10.86 -13.48
N MET A 32 -15.16 9.63 -13.25
CA MET A 32 -16.03 8.90 -14.18
C MET A 32 -17.40 9.59 -14.35
N ALA A 33 -17.98 10.10 -13.26
CA ALA A 33 -19.20 10.87 -13.30
C ALA A 33 -19.07 12.14 -14.16
N ARG A 34 -17.98 12.90 -13.99
CA ARG A 34 -17.69 14.12 -14.77
C ARG A 34 -17.50 13.86 -16.27
N GLN A 35 -16.94 12.70 -16.62
CA GLN A 35 -16.67 12.29 -18.01
C GLN A 35 -17.87 11.56 -18.64
N SER A 36 -18.97 11.41 -17.93
CA SER A 36 -20.15 10.69 -18.41
C SER A 36 -20.92 11.47 -19.49
N LYS A 37 -21.67 10.73 -20.32
CA LYS A 37 -22.55 11.33 -21.31
C LYS A 37 -23.66 12.16 -20.67
N GLU A 38 -24.11 11.74 -19.50
CA GLU A 38 -25.14 12.43 -18.70
C GLU A 38 -24.64 13.81 -18.25
N ALA A 39 -23.41 13.89 -17.71
CA ALA A 39 -22.81 15.17 -17.35
C ALA A 39 -22.52 16.05 -18.56
N ALA A 40 -22.14 15.47 -19.70
CA ALA A 40 -21.93 16.21 -20.94
C ALA A 40 -23.23 16.83 -21.50
N ALA A 41 -24.39 16.17 -21.27
CA ALA A 41 -25.67 16.62 -21.77
C ALA A 41 -26.35 17.67 -20.88
N ASP A 42 -25.92 17.85 -19.62
CA ASP A 42 -26.53 18.76 -18.65
C ASP A 42 -25.46 19.68 -18.02
N ALA A 43 -25.52 20.97 -18.33
CA ALA A 43 -24.56 21.96 -17.86
C ALA A 43 -24.63 22.16 -16.33
N GLU A 44 -25.80 22.07 -15.70
CA GLU A 44 -25.93 22.23 -14.24
C GLU A 44 -25.30 21.05 -13.50
N VAL A 45 -25.51 19.84 -14.01
CA VAL A 45 -24.86 18.62 -13.49
C VAL A 45 -23.36 18.72 -13.62
N ARG A 46 -22.86 19.06 -14.83
CA ARG A 46 -21.42 19.21 -15.07
C ARG A 46 -20.79 20.23 -14.12
N ASP A 47 -21.38 21.43 -14.02
CA ASP A 47 -20.86 22.50 -13.17
C ASP A 47 -20.87 22.12 -11.68
N ALA A 48 -21.87 21.36 -11.22
CA ALA A 48 -21.93 20.88 -9.86
C ALA A 48 -20.80 19.84 -9.56
N LEU A 49 -20.55 18.92 -10.48
CA LEU A 49 -19.47 17.92 -10.35
C LEU A 49 -18.09 18.59 -10.47
N ASP A 50 -17.92 19.59 -11.33
CA ASP A 50 -16.66 20.35 -11.45
C ASP A 50 -16.37 21.14 -10.18
N ARG A 51 -17.38 21.74 -9.55
CA ARG A 51 -17.21 22.37 -8.22
C ARG A 51 -16.86 21.37 -7.13
N MET A 52 -17.42 20.15 -7.17
CA MET A 52 -17.05 19.09 -6.25
C MET A 52 -15.58 18.67 -6.45
N TRP A 53 -15.17 18.50 -7.70
CA TRP A 53 -13.79 18.17 -8.06
C TRP A 53 -12.78 19.22 -7.56
N ALA A 54 -13.05 20.50 -7.82
CA ALA A 54 -12.21 21.61 -7.37
C ALA A 54 -12.11 21.72 -5.84
N ASN A 55 -13.03 21.09 -5.11
CA ASN A 55 -13.06 21.06 -3.64
C ASN A 55 -12.97 19.65 -3.06
N LEU A 56 -12.39 18.71 -3.79
CA LEU A 56 -12.38 17.28 -3.42
C LEU A 56 -11.81 17.06 -2.01
N GLY A 57 -10.74 17.76 -1.62
CA GLY A 57 -10.17 17.68 -0.29
C GLY A 57 -11.15 18.03 0.85
N LYS A 58 -12.13 18.91 0.61
CA LYS A 58 -13.19 19.19 1.59
C LYS A 58 -14.18 18.04 1.69
N TRP A 59 -14.48 17.39 0.57
CA TRP A 59 -15.40 16.26 0.52
C TRP A 59 -14.78 15.00 1.15
N VAL A 60 -13.50 14.75 0.91
CA VAL A 60 -12.77 13.64 1.55
C VAL A 60 -12.76 13.76 3.07
N ARG A 61 -12.61 14.97 3.61
CA ARG A 61 -12.61 15.21 5.07
C ARG A 61 -13.99 15.12 5.72
N ARG A 62 -15.06 15.09 4.93
CA ARG A 62 -16.43 15.01 5.42
C ARG A 62 -16.82 13.55 5.68
N LEU A 63 -16.38 13.02 6.81
CA LEU A 63 -16.64 11.64 7.21
C LEU A 63 -17.73 11.55 8.28
N PRO A 64 -18.64 10.57 8.14
CA PRO A 64 -18.93 9.77 6.94
C PRO A 64 -19.67 10.60 5.90
N LEU A 65 -19.29 10.46 4.62
CA LEU A 65 -20.09 11.01 3.51
C LEU A 65 -21.38 10.18 3.38
N ARG A 66 -22.53 10.86 3.22
CA ARG A 66 -23.84 10.21 3.16
C ARG A 66 -24.49 10.37 1.79
N ARG A 67 -25.37 9.41 1.45
CA ARG A 67 -26.20 9.49 0.24
C ARG A 67 -27.02 10.79 0.23
N GLY A 68 -27.10 11.42 -0.93
CA GLY A 68 -27.84 12.65 -1.14
C GLY A 68 -27.14 13.94 -0.70
N GLU A 69 -25.98 13.84 0.00
CA GLU A 69 -25.27 15.02 0.51
C GLU A 69 -24.30 15.62 -0.51
N SER A 70 -23.78 14.81 -1.43
CA SER A 70 -22.82 15.28 -2.44
C SER A 70 -23.47 15.56 -3.79
N PRO A 71 -22.83 16.33 -4.69
CA PRO A 71 -23.26 16.50 -6.06
C PRO A 71 -23.42 15.20 -6.87
N LEU A 72 -22.82 14.08 -6.44
CA LEU A 72 -23.03 12.77 -7.06
C LEU A 72 -24.51 12.35 -7.08
N ARG A 73 -25.35 12.88 -6.16
CA ARG A 73 -26.81 12.63 -6.16
C ARG A 73 -27.49 13.00 -7.47
N LEU A 74 -26.91 13.91 -8.25
CA LEU A 74 -27.43 14.31 -9.56
C LEU A 74 -27.25 13.20 -10.61
N LEU A 75 -26.37 12.25 -10.37
CA LEU A 75 -26.13 11.07 -11.18
C LEU A 75 -26.26 9.79 -10.32
N PRO A 76 -27.49 9.32 -10.06
CA PRO A 76 -27.74 8.22 -9.10
C PRO A 76 -26.94 6.94 -9.38
N LYS A 77 -26.60 6.65 -10.64
CA LYS A 77 -25.77 5.51 -11.03
C LYS A 77 -24.37 5.58 -10.38
N TYR A 78 -23.74 6.75 -10.37
CA TYR A 78 -22.41 6.96 -9.80
C TYR A 78 -22.47 7.07 -8.28
N GLU A 79 -23.49 7.73 -7.74
CA GLU A 79 -23.70 7.76 -6.29
C GLU A 79 -23.92 6.35 -5.73
N ASN A 80 -24.78 5.54 -6.37
CA ASN A 80 -25.03 4.16 -5.97
C ASN A 80 -23.74 3.32 -6.03
N TRP A 81 -22.98 3.43 -7.12
CA TRP A 81 -21.71 2.73 -7.25
C TRP A 81 -20.75 3.04 -6.09
N PHE A 82 -20.55 4.31 -5.77
CA PHE A 82 -19.71 4.72 -4.64
C PHE A 82 -20.20 4.14 -3.31
N PHE A 83 -21.48 4.31 -3.01
CA PHE A 83 -22.02 3.86 -1.73
C PHE A 83 -22.19 2.34 -1.63
N ASP A 84 -22.43 1.63 -2.71
CA ASP A 84 -22.46 0.18 -2.70
C ASP A 84 -21.08 -0.40 -2.35
N MET A 85 -20.01 0.13 -2.92
CA MET A 85 -18.66 -0.29 -2.57
C MET A 85 -18.27 0.13 -1.14
N LEU A 86 -18.71 1.30 -0.67
CA LEU A 86 -18.41 1.79 0.67
C LEU A 86 -19.15 1.00 1.76
N THR A 87 -20.42 0.65 1.55
CA THR A 87 -21.28 0.05 2.58
C THR A 87 -21.35 -1.47 2.53
N ARG A 88 -21.02 -2.12 1.39
CA ARG A 88 -20.91 -3.57 1.30
C ARG A 88 -19.58 -4.05 1.89
N SER A 89 -19.56 -4.13 3.20
CA SER A 89 -18.35 -4.40 3.96
C SER A 89 -18.00 -5.88 4.09
N ASP A 90 -18.97 -6.79 3.92
CA ASP A 90 -18.77 -8.22 3.90
C ASP A 90 -18.48 -8.73 2.47
N TYR A 91 -17.67 -9.76 2.35
CA TYR A 91 -17.35 -10.40 1.06
C TYR A 91 -18.52 -11.25 0.58
N ASP A 92 -19.52 -10.58 0.00
CA ASP A 92 -20.77 -11.14 -0.47
C ASP A 92 -20.76 -11.47 -1.99
N ALA A 93 -21.93 -11.83 -2.55
CA ALA A 93 -22.07 -12.15 -3.96
C ALA A 93 -21.70 -11.00 -4.90
N TYR A 94 -21.83 -9.75 -4.48
CA TYR A 94 -21.42 -8.56 -5.27
C TYR A 94 -19.89 -8.59 -5.52
N TRP A 95 -19.11 -8.85 -4.48
CA TRP A 95 -17.66 -8.88 -4.58
C TRP A 95 -17.11 -10.16 -5.23
N LYS A 96 -17.90 -11.24 -5.22
CA LYS A 96 -17.57 -12.52 -5.88
C LYS A 96 -17.86 -12.51 -7.37
N ASP A 97 -18.46 -11.45 -7.91
CA ASP A 97 -18.71 -11.32 -9.35
C ASP A 97 -17.38 -11.35 -10.14
N PRO A 98 -17.24 -12.18 -11.18
CA PRO A 98 -16.01 -12.29 -11.95
C PRO A 98 -15.51 -10.99 -12.59
N SER A 99 -16.40 -10.01 -12.80
CA SER A 99 -16.01 -8.68 -13.31
C SER A 99 -15.20 -7.86 -12.29
N LEU A 100 -15.35 -8.17 -11.00
CA LEU A 100 -14.64 -7.53 -9.89
C LEU A 100 -13.56 -8.43 -9.29
N ASN A 101 -13.58 -9.73 -9.64
CA ASN A 101 -12.83 -10.71 -8.88
C ASN A 101 -12.35 -11.88 -9.72
N LEU A 102 -11.10 -11.81 -10.16
CA LEU A 102 -10.46 -12.91 -10.87
C LEU A 102 -10.14 -14.10 -9.94
N GLU A 103 -9.96 -13.88 -8.62
CA GLU A 103 -9.67 -14.96 -7.66
C GLU A 103 -10.73 -16.06 -7.72
N GLU A 104 -12.02 -15.71 -7.79
CA GLU A 104 -13.13 -16.65 -7.90
C GLU A 104 -13.24 -17.34 -9.29
N ALA A 105 -12.55 -16.81 -10.29
CA ALA A 105 -12.60 -17.30 -11.67
C ALA A 105 -11.26 -17.81 -12.20
N ILE A 106 -10.20 -17.79 -11.39
CA ILE A 106 -8.84 -18.08 -11.86
C ILE A 106 -8.69 -19.48 -12.45
N ASP A 107 -9.40 -20.47 -11.92
CA ASP A 107 -9.37 -21.85 -12.44
C ASP A 107 -10.02 -21.99 -13.81
N ARG A 108 -10.87 -21.03 -14.20
CA ARG A 108 -11.51 -20.96 -15.53
C ARG A 108 -10.79 -20.01 -16.48
N TYR A 109 -9.78 -19.30 -15.98
CA TYR A 109 -8.98 -18.42 -16.84
C TYR A 109 -8.17 -19.25 -17.84
N PRO A 110 -8.21 -18.90 -19.14
CA PRO A 110 -7.53 -19.70 -20.15
C PRO A 110 -6.03 -19.74 -19.91
N ASP A 111 -5.42 -20.91 -20.12
CA ASP A 111 -3.98 -21.10 -20.04
C ASP A 111 -3.30 -20.53 -21.29
N ILE A 112 -3.10 -19.23 -21.31
CA ILE A 112 -2.45 -18.47 -22.39
C ILE A 112 -1.21 -17.75 -21.84
N PRO A 113 -0.25 -17.39 -22.71
CA PRO A 113 0.88 -16.55 -22.33
C PRO A 113 0.41 -15.19 -21.80
N VAL A 114 0.92 -14.78 -20.63
CA VAL A 114 0.53 -13.49 -19.98
C VAL A 114 1.77 -12.71 -19.58
N PHE A 115 1.83 -11.43 -19.98
CA PHE A 115 2.81 -10.47 -19.53
C PHE A 115 2.16 -9.50 -18.54
N LEU A 116 2.67 -9.46 -17.30
CA LEU A 116 2.20 -8.62 -16.22
C LEU A 116 3.23 -7.53 -15.91
N GLU A 117 2.77 -6.31 -15.77
CA GLU A 117 3.59 -5.14 -15.49
C GLU A 117 3.01 -4.39 -14.30
N THR A 118 3.86 -3.98 -13.35
CA THR A 118 3.49 -3.18 -12.18
C THR A 118 4.73 -2.47 -11.62
N ALA A 119 4.58 -1.77 -10.50
CA ALA A 119 5.69 -1.10 -9.84
C ALA A 119 5.51 -1.07 -8.32
N TRP A 120 6.60 -0.85 -7.56
CA TRP A 120 6.58 -0.86 -6.09
C TRP A 120 5.67 0.23 -5.50
N TYR A 121 5.54 1.37 -6.18
CA TYR A 121 4.58 2.43 -5.83
C TYR A 121 3.32 2.40 -6.70
N GLY A 122 3.10 1.33 -7.49
CA GLY A 122 1.90 1.12 -8.28
C GLY A 122 0.71 0.70 -7.42
N HIS A 123 -0.46 1.24 -7.71
CA HIS A 123 -1.69 1.02 -6.94
C HIS A 123 -2.09 -0.48 -6.88
N HIS A 124 -1.86 -1.24 -7.94
CA HIS A 124 -2.24 -2.64 -8.02
C HIS A 124 -1.09 -3.64 -7.79
N ILE A 125 0.00 -3.21 -7.15
CA ILE A 125 1.17 -4.06 -6.93
C ILE A 125 0.79 -5.40 -6.27
N THR A 126 0.05 -5.37 -5.17
CA THR A 126 -0.38 -6.58 -4.45
C THR A 126 -1.27 -7.47 -5.31
N ALA A 127 -2.20 -6.87 -6.08
CA ALA A 127 -3.09 -7.60 -6.99
C ALA A 127 -2.31 -8.26 -8.14
N THR A 128 -1.36 -7.54 -8.75
CA THR A 128 -0.57 -8.03 -9.89
C THR A 128 0.38 -9.15 -9.48
N LEU A 129 1.10 -8.99 -8.35
CA LEU A 129 1.99 -10.03 -7.84
C LEU A 129 1.24 -11.29 -7.42
N THR A 130 0.06 -11.14 -6.78
CA THR A 130 -0.80 -12.28 -6.44
C THR A 130 -1.28 -13.00 -7.70
N LYS A 131 -1.74 -12.24 -8.70
CA LYS A 131 -2.17 -12.78 -9.99
C LYS A 131 -1.05 -13.57 -10.68
N TYR A 132 0.18 -13.02 -10.72
CA TYR A 132 1.33 -13.70 -11.27
C TYR A 132 1.57 -15.05 -10.57
N ALA A 133 1.68 -15.04 -9.25
CA ALA A 133 1.94 -16.25 -8.46
C ALA A 133 0.84 -17.31 -8.65
N GLU A 134 -0.43 -16.91 -8.65
CA GLU A 134 -1.55 -17.82 -8.86
C GLU A 134 -1.58 -18.42 -10.29
N MET A 135 -1.30 -17.59 -11.31
CA MET A 135 -1.20 -18.08 -12.70
C MET A 135 0.01 -19.02 -12.89
N ARG A 136 1.16 -18.70 -12.30
CA ARG A 136 2.34 -19.59 -12.35
C ARG A 136 2.08 -20.94 -11.73
N ARG A 137 1.34 -20.98 -10.63
CA ARG A 137 1.00 -22.22 -9.92
C ARG A 137 0.00 -23.10 -10.68
N ARG A 138 -0.89 -22.51 -11.48
CA ARG A 138 -2.04 -23.20 -12.11
C ARG A 138 -1.85 -23.48 -13.60
N HIS A 139 -1.07 -22.67 -14.30
CA HIS A 139 -0.94 -22.67 -15.75
C HIS A 139 0.44 -23.12 -16.19
N HIS A 140 0.52 -23.63 -17.42
CA HIS A 140 1.76 -24.15 -18.02
C HIS A 140 2.38 -23.19 -19.04
N THR A 141 1.56 -22.30 -19.65
CA THR A 141 2.06 -21.34 -20.63
C THR A 141 2.92 -20.26 -19.96
N PRO A 142 3.82 -19.63 -20.71
CA PRO A 142 4.73 -18.61 -20.18
C PRO A 142 4.01 -17.45 -19.50
N LYS A 143 4.49 -17.06 -18.33
CA LYS A 143 4.07 -15.87 -17.58
C LYS A 143 5.31 -15.01 -17.38
N LYS A 144 5.26 -13.74 -17.79
CA LYS A 144 6.33 -12.77 -17.56
C LYS A 144 5.86 -11.68 -16.61
N LEU A 145 6.74 -11.27 -15.70
CA LEU A 145 6.49 -10.23 -14.71
C LEU A 145 7.56 -9.16 -14.80
N LEU A 146 7.15 -7.90 -14.87
CA LEU A 146 8.01 -6.72 -14.79
C LEU A 146 7.54 -5.85 -13.64
N VAL A 147 8.47 -5.53 -12.71
CA VAL A 147 8.17 -4.65 -11.57
C VAL A 147 9.19 -3.53 -11.49
N GLY A 148 8.76 -2.31 -11.70
CA GLY A 148 9.59 -1.10 -11.65
C GLY A 148 9.37 -0.26 -10.39
N THR A 149 9.73 1.03 -10.47
CA THR A 149 9.73 1.96 -9.32
C THR A 149 8.63 3.02 -9.40
N TRP A 150 7.97 3.14 -10.54
CA TRP A 150 7.01 4.20 -10.83
C TRP A 150 5.71 4.09 -10.02
N THR A 151 4.90 5.13 -10.07
CA THR A 151 3.53 5.16 -9.54
C THR A 151 2.53 4.60 -10.56
N HIS A 152 1.24 4.64 -10.26
CA HIS A 152 0.19 4.19 -11.17
C HIS A 152 0.00 5.19 -12.32
N GLY A 153 0.23 4.73 -13.56
CA GLY A 153 0.10 5.50 -14.81
C GLY A 153 1.10 5.03 -15.86
N MET A 154 0.64 4.92 -17.11
CA MET A 154 1.52 4.45 -18.21
C MET A 154 2.58 5.48 -18.60
N GLU A 155 2.33 6.73 -18.33
CA GLU A 155 3.24 7.86 -18.57
C GLU A 155 4.49 7.84 -17.69
N HIS A 156 4.43 7.16 -16.54
CA HIS A 156 5.51 7.16 -15.55
C HIS A 156 6.63 6.15 -15.82
N PHE A 157 6.53 5.30 -16.83
CA PHE A 157 7.60 4.35 -17.18
C PHE A 157 8.93 5.01 -17.56
N VAL A 158 8.87 6.21 -18.11
CA VAL A 158 10.06 6.97 -18.56
C VAL A 158 10.68 7.81 -17.44
N GLU A 159 10.10 7.77 -16.23
CA GLU A 159 10.58 8.51 -15.08
C GLU A 159 11.50 7.62 -14.22
N SER A 160 12.62 8.21 -13.76
CA SER A 160 13.53 7.54 -12.81
C SER A 160 13.13 7.74 -11.36
N TRP A 161 12.01 8.43 -11.10
CA TRP A 161 11.62 8.88 -9.76
C TRP A 161 10.15 8.61 -9.45
N ALA A 162 9.84 8.58 -8.16
CA ALA A 162 8.46 8.59 -7.65
C ALA A 162 8.40 9.42 -6.36
N GLY A 163 7.61 10.49 -6.34
CA GLY A 163 7.53 11.42 -5.21
C GLY A 163 8.84 12.21 -5.02
N GLU A 164 9.40 12.14 -3.81
CA GLU A 164 10.65 12.83 -3.43
C GLU A 164 11.91 12.00 -3.69
N VAL A 165 11.80 10.84 -4.35
CA VAL A 165 12.87 9.84 -4.44
C VAL A 165 13.22 9.55 -5.89
N ASP A 166 14.51 9.52 -6.20
CA ASP A 166 15.09 9.17 -7.51
C ASP A 166 15.82 7.81 -7.39
N PHE A 167 15.52 6.91 -8.30
CA PHE A 167 16.08 5.56 -8.35
C PHE A 167 17.23 5.43 -9.35
N GLY A 168 17.64 6.52 -9.97
CA GLY A 168 18.68 6.57 -10.98
C GLY A 168 18.18 6.32 -12.40
N PRO A 169 18.95 6.72 -13.42
CA PRO A 169 18.51 6.73 -14.81
C PRO A 169 18.11 5.36 -15.35
N GLU A 170 18.67 4.27 -14.80
CA GLU A 170 18.31 2.91 -15.21
C GLU A 170 16.88 2.51 -14.81
N ALA A 171 16.26 3.21 -13.85
CA ALA A 171 14.88 2.93 -13.45
C ALA A 171 13.88 3.33 -14.54
N ALA A 172 14.20 4.30 -15.37
CA ALA A 172 13.38 4.71 -16.50
C ALA A 172 13.42 3.62 -17.61
N LEU A 173 12.24 3.25 -18.12
CA LEU A 173 12.09 2.29 -19.20
C LEU A 173 11.55 2.99 -20.46
N GLU A 174 12.44 3.63 -21.22
CA GLU A 174 12.08 4.28 -22.48
C GLU A 174 11.54 3.28 -23.51
N ASN A 175 12.00 2.01 -23.44
CA ASN A 175 11.71 0.97 -24.41
C ASN A 175 10.64 -0.05 -23.94
N VAL A 176 9.77 0.31 -23.00
CA VAL A 176 8.73 -0.61 -22.51
C VAL A 176 7.82 -1.12 -23.64
N ASN A 177 7.55 -0.28 -24.64
CA ASN A 177 6.75 -0.68 -25.82
C ASN A 177 7.46 -1.70 -26.71
N ASP A 178 8.80 -1.70 -26.77
CA ASP A 178 9.56 -2.72 -27.50
C ASP A 178 9.44 -4.10 -26.80
N LEU A 179 9.44 -4.14 -25.47
CA LEU A 179 9.18 -5.38 -24.72
C LEU A 179 7.77 -5.90 -25.01
N ARG A 180 6.78 -5.02 -25.06
CA ARG A 180 5.39 -5.34 -25.39
C ARG A 180 5.24 -5.85 -26.82
N LEU A 181 5.92 -5.19 -27.77
CA LEU A 181 5.94 -5.60 -29.18
C LEU A 181 6.59 -6.98 -29.34
N ARG A 182 7.76 -7.21 -28.74
CA ARG A 182 8.44 -8.51 -28.73
C ARG A 182 7.53 -9.61 -28.18
N TRP A 183 6.77 -9.34 -27.10
CA TRP A 183 5.79 -10.27 -26.55
C TRP A 183 4.68 -10.62 -27.56
N CYS A 184 4.11 -9.61 -28.20
CA CYS A 184 3.09 -9.81 -29.23
C CYS A 184 3.64 -10.56 -30.48
N ASP A 185 4.83 -10.21 -30.93
CA ASP A 185 5.49 -10.88 -32.07
C ASP A 185 5.75 -12.36 -31.76
N GLN A 186 6.20 -12.69 -30.55
CA GLN A 186 6.42 -14.07 -30.11
C GLN A 186 5.11 -14.89 -30.13
N TYR A 187 4.08 -14.41 -29.43
CA TYR A 187 2.91 -15.23 -29.12
C TYR A 187 1.70 -15.04 -30.07
N LEU A 188 1.66 -13.96 -30.84
CA LEU A 188 0.60 -13.72 -31.82
C LEU A 188 1.05 -13.99 -33.28
N LYS A 189 2.35 -13.77 -33.59
CA LYS A 189 2.89 -13.97 -34.94
C LYS A 189 3.78 -15.22 -35.04
N GLY A 190 4.15 -15.83 -33.90
CA GLY A 190 5.03 -17.02 -33.89
C GLY A 190 6.49 -16.72 -34.23
N LEU A 191 6.94 -15.46 -34.06
CA LEU A 191 8.32 -15.06 -34.31
C LEU A 191 9.19 -15.42 -33.11
N ASP A 192 10.38 -15.97 -33.31
CA ASP A 192 11.37 -16.15 -32.23
C ASP A 192 12.01 -14.81 -31.88
N THR A 193 11.50 -14.18 -30.82
CA THR A 193 12.03 -12.90 -30.29
C THR A 193 13.04 -13.10 -29.16
N GLY A 194 13.33 -14.33 -28.77
CA GLY A 194 14.25 -14.67 -27.68
C GLY A 194 13.66 -14.59 -26.28
N LEU A 195 12.40 -14.17 -26.13
CA LEU A 195 11.77 -13.96 -24.81
C LEU A 195 11.68 -15.22 -23.94
N GLU A 196 11.55 -16.41 -24.55
CA GLU A 196 11.48 -17.67 -23.81
C GLU A 196 12.82 -18.09 -23.19
N ARG A 197 13.92 -17.51 -23.68
CA ARG A 197 15.27 -17.72 -23.11
C ARG A 197 15.61 -16.74 -22.01
N GLU A 198 14.81 -15.67 -21.84
CA GLU A 198 14.97 -14.71 -20.77
C GLU A 198 14.30 -15.21 -19.49
N PRO A 199 14.83 -14.85 -18.29
CA PRO A 199 14.16 -15.11 -17.02
C PRO A 199 12.72 -14.54 -17.00
N PRO A 200 11.77 -15.27 -16.38
CA PRO A 200 10.37 -14.88 -16.41
C PRO A 200 10.05 -13.64 -15.59
N VAL A 201 10.90 -13.28 -14.63
CA VAL A 201 10.68 -12.17 -13.70
C VAL A 201 11.81 -11.17 -13.82
N ARG A 202 11.47 -9.90 -13.99
CA ARG A 202 12.41 -8.78 -13.93
C ARG A 202 11.89 -7.75 -12.94
N ILE A 203 12.66 -7.48 -11.91
CA ILE A 203 12.32 -6.54 -10.84
C ILE A 203 13.39 -5.46 -10.70
N PHE A 204 12.98 -4.28 -10.25
CA PHE A 204 13.91 -3.24 -9.84
C PHE A 204 14.16 -3.36 -8.33
N VAL A 205 15.40 -3.66 -7.93
CA VAL A 205 15.82 -3.63 -6.53
C VAL A 205 16.16 -2.19 -6.19
N MET A 206 15.33 -1.54 -5.39
CA MET A 206 15.52 -0.17 -4.92
C MET A 206 16.65 -0.08 -3.90
N GLY A 207 17.27 1.09 -3.73
CA GLY A 207 18.30 1.34 -2.73
C GLY A 207 19.73 1.14 -3.24
N GLY A 208 20.68 1.66 -2.47
CA GLY A 208 22.10 1.63 -2.80
C GLY A 208 22.62 2.89 -3.49
N GLY A 209 21.81 3.95 -3.59
CA GLY A 209 22.22 5.29 -3.99
C GLY A 209 23.02 6.01 -2.91
N THR A 210 23.35 7.27 -3.14
CA THR A 210 24.22 8.05 -2.24
C THR A 210 23.50 8.56 -0.99
N GLY A 211 22.18 8.52 -0.95
CA GLY A 211 21.37 9.11 0.13
C GLY A 211 21.44 10.64 0.17
N ARG A 212 22.01 11.28 -0.85
CA ARG A 212 22.16 12.74 -0.98
C ARG A 212 21.03 13.31 -1.85
N ARG A 213 20.92 14.60 -1.82
CA ARG A 213 19.98 15.32 -2.70
C ARG A 213 20.57 15.46 -4.09
N ASN A 214 19.86 14.99 -5.11
CA ASN A 214 20.27 15.18 -6.49
C ASN A 214 19.95 16.60 -7.01
N LEU A 215 20.32 16.89 -8.27
CA LEU A 215 20.12 18.20 -8.89
C LEU A 215 18.65 18.61 -9.02
N GLN A 216 17.73 17.65 -9.05
CA GLN A 216 16.29 17.86 -9.09
C GLN A 216 15.66 18.02 -7.70
N GLY A 217 16.48 17.98 -6.64
CA GLY A 217 16.04 18.17 -5.27
C GLY A 217 15.50 16.90 -4.60
N ARG A 218 15.61 15.71 -5.26
CA ARG A 218 15.13 14.43 -4.74
C ARG A 218 16.23 13.66 -4.00
N LEU A 219 15.82 12.77 -3.09
CA LEU A 219 16.73 11.80 -2.48
C LEU A 219 17.25 10.84 -3.57
N ASP A 220 18.56 10.77 -3.74
CA ASP A 220 19.21 9.72 -4.54
C ASP A 220 19.18 8.41 -3.76
N HIS A 221 18.13 7.64 -3.98
CA HIS A 221 17.92 6.30 -3.40
C HIS A 221 18.62 5.23 -4.22
N GLY A 222 18.66 5.42 -5.55
CA GLY A 222 19.30 4.49 -6.47
C GLY A 222 18.57 3.14 -6.60
N GLY A 223 19.24 2.21 -7.24
CA GLY A 223 18.75 0.86 -7.43
C GLY A 223 19.33 0.19 -8.67
N ARG A 224 18.85 -1.01 -8.99
CA ARG A 224 19.26 -1.79 -10.17
C ARG A 224 18.18 -2.77 -10.62
N TRP A 225 18.15 -3.06 -11.90
CA TRP A 225 17.36 -4.19 -12.43
C TRP A 225 18.00 -5.53 -12.05
N ARG A 226 17.11 -6.51 -11.80
CA ARG A 226 17.50 -7.89 -11.53
C ARG A 226 16.51 -8.86 -12.14
N ASP A 227 17.05 -9.88 -12.79
CA ASP A 227 16.27 -10.97 -13.35
C ASP A 227 16.18 -12.13 -12.33
N GLU A 228 15.00 -12.73 -12.21
CA GLU A 228 14.69 -13.80 -11.27
C GLU A 228 13.94 -14.96 -11.98
N GLN A 229 14.06 -16.16 -11.41
CA GLN A 229 13.43 -17.36 -11.96
C GLN A 229 11.96 -17.49 -11.58
N ASP A 230 11.53 -16.83 -10.52
CA ASP A 230 10.14 -16.80 -10.05
C ASP A 230 9.88 -15.62 -9.09
N TRP A 231 8.63 -15.44 -8.71
CA TRP A 231 8.21 -14.52 -7.66
C TRP A 231 7.35 -15.26 -6.61
N PRO A 232 7.64 -15.16 -5.28
CA PRO A 232 8.85 -14.49 -4.72
C PRO A 232 10.15 -15.13 -5.19
N PRO A 233 11.31 -14.38 -5.12
CA PRO A 233 12.58 -14.89 -5.60
C PRO A 233 12.98 -16.18 -4.86
N PRO A 234 13.46 -17.22 -5.58
CA PRO A 234 13.99 -18.41 -4.96
C PRO A 234 15.16 -18.07 -4.01
N GLY A 235 15.14 -18.65 -2.81
CA GLY A 235 16.18 -18.42 -1.79
C GLY A 235 15.90 -17.25 -0.84
N MET A 236 14.84 -16.47 -1.05
CA MET A 236 14.35 -15.52 -0.07
C MET A 236 13.98 -16.25 1.23
N GLN A 237 14.37 -15.69 2.38
CA GLN A 237 14.12 -16.26 3.70
C GLN A 237 13.22 -15.35 4.53
N PRO A 238 11.98 -15.77 4.86
CA PRO A 238 11.16 -15.05 5.81
C PRO A 238 11.86 -15.03 7.17
N THR A 239 12.26 -13.85 7.63
CA THR A 239 13.02 -13.65 8.86
C THR A 239 12.20 -12.82 9.83
N PRO A 240 11.84 -13.34 11.02
CA PRO A 240 11.09 -12.56 11.99
C PRO A 240 11.97 -11.51 12.67
N TYR A 241 11.50 -10.29 12.70
CA TYR A 241 12.03 -9.17 13.47
C TYR A 241 10.99 -8.80 14.53
N TYR A 242 11.34 -9.03 15.80
CA TYR A 242 10.45 -8.84 16.94
C TYR A 242 10.42 -7.39 17.41
N PHE A 243 9.25 -6.93 17.82
CA PHE A 243 9.04 -5.64 18.45
C PHE A 243 9.34 -5.76 19.95
N HIS A 244 10.10 -4.82 20.50
CA HIS A 244 10.44 -4.78 21.93
C HIS A 244 9.84 -3.55 22.60
N GLY A 245 9.57 -3.65 23.89
CA GLY A 245 8.93 -2.60 24.69
C GLY A 245 9.74 -1.29 24.80
N ASP A 246 11.03 -1.33 24.48
CA ASP A 246 11.90 -0.16 24.39
C ASP A 246 11.92 0.52 23.02
N GLY A 247 11.10 0.03 22.05
CA GLY A 247 11.06 0.52 20.68
C GLY A 247 12.15 -0.07 19.78
N SER A 248 12.92 -1.04 20.26
CA SER A 248 13.88 -1.75 19.41
C SER A 248 13.20 -2.81 18.53
N LEU A 249 13.82 -3.09 17.39
CA LEU A 249 13.44 -4.11 16.41
C LEU A 249 14.65 -5.02 16.20
N SER A 250 14.50 -6.32 16.45
CA SER A 250 15.61 -7.27 16.31
C SER A 250 15.13 -8.68 16.00
N THR A 251 16.05 -9.56 15.59
CA THR A 251 15.78 -11.00 15.37
C THR A 251 15.76 -11.80 16.67
N GLU A 252 16.13 -11.20 17.80
CA GLU A 252 16.09 -11.83 19.11
C GLU A 252 14.66 -11.88 19.62
N LYS A 253 14.25 -13.02 20.16
CA LYS A 253 12.92 -13.17 20.76
C LYS A 253 12.78 -12.29 21.99
N PRO A 254 11.58 -11.70 22.24
CA PRO A 254 11.32 -10.92 23.43
C PRO A 254 11.51 -11.73 24.73
N ALA A 255 11.77 -11.01 25.82
CA ALA A 255 11.83 -11.59 27.15
C ALA A 255 10.49 -12.25 27.55
N LYS A 256 10.54 -13.21 28.50
CA LYS A 256 9.36 -13.93 28.98
C LYS A 256 8.28 -12.95 29.49
N GLU A 257 8.71 -11.89 30.16
CA GLU A 257 7.86 -10.82 30.66
C GLU A 257 8.39 -9.49 30.10
N ALA A 258 7.56 -8.80 29.33
CA ALA A 258 7.84 -7.46 28.81
C ALA A 258 6.56 -6.62 28.90
N PRO A 259 6.65 -5.36 29.34
CA PRO A 259 5.49 -4.48 29.37
C PRO A 259 5.01 -4.21 27.94
N PRO A 260 3.69 -4.19 27.72
CA PRO A 260 3.13 -3.82 26.42
C PRO A 260 3.32 -2.32 26.16
N SER A 261 3.32 -1.94 24.89
CA SER A 261 3.23 -0.55 24.45
C SER A 261 1.78 -0.15 24.20
N GLY A 262 1.43 1.09 24.51
CA GLY A 262 0.08 1.60 24.30
C GLY A 262 0.05 2.96 23.63
N PHE A 263 -1.05 3.24 22.93
CA PHE A 263 -1.35 4.57 22.40
C PHE A 263 -2.86 4.86 22.38
N THR A 264 -3.20 6.12 22.22
CA THR A 264 -4.60 6.55 22.13
C THR A 264 -4.90 6.98 20.71
N PHE A 265 -5.86 6.33 20.07
CA PHE A 265 -6.36 6.69 18.77
C PHE A 265 -7.62 7.54 18.85
N ASN A 266 -7.56 8.74 18.29
CA ASN A 266 -8.69 9.65 18.13
C ASN A 266 -9.10 9.72 16.66
N PRO A 267 -10.28 9.21 16.26
CA PRO A 267 -10.74 9.28 14.87
C PRO A 267 -10.88 10.70 14.29
N ALA A 268 -10.96 11.72 15.14
CA ALA A 268 -11.01 13.11 14.70
C ALA A 268 -9.65 13.71 14.32
N ASP A 269 -8.55 13.03 14.70
CA ASP A 269 -7.17 13.42 14.37
C ASP A 269 -6.37 12.21 13.88
N PRO A 270 -6.71 11.64 12.72
CA PRO A 270 -6.02 10.47 12.17
C PRO A 270 -4.60 10.82 11.73
N VAL A 271 -3.71 9.81 11.74
CA VAL A 271 -2.37 9.93 11.15
C VAL A 271 -2.51 10.24 9.66
N PRO A 272 -1.89 11.35 9.17
CA PRO A 272 -1.97 11.70 7.76
C PRO A 272 -1.17 10.73 6.88
N THR A 273 -1.68 10.45 5.69
CA THR A 273 -0.94 9.75 4.66
C THR A 273 0.10 10.67 4.02
N VAL A 274 1.35 10.22 3.99
CA VAL A 274 2.45 10.90 3.27
C VAL A 274 3.12 9.88 2.37
N GLY A 275 2.93 10.02 1.07
CA GLY A 275 3.40 9.05 0.09
C GLY A 275 2.66 7.71 0.14
N GLY A 276 2.96 6.82 -0.79
CA GLY A 276 2.37 5.48 -0.88
C GLY A 276 2.15 4.99 -2.31
N ASN A 277 1.49 3.85 -2.44
CA ASN A 277 1.25 3.17 -3.71
C ASN A 277 -0.08 3.60 -4.36
N PHE A 278 -0.15 4.81 -4.82
CA PHE A 278 -1.28 5.38 -5.57
C PHE A 278 -0.76 6.35 -6.63
N PRO A 279 -1.62 6.87 -7.55
CA PRO A 279 -1.17 7.77 -8.61
C PRO A 279 -0.44 8.99 -8.06
N GLU A 280 0.59 9.46 -8.77
CA GLU A 280 1.23 10.74 -8.47
C GLU A 280 0.18 11.86 -8.52
N LYS A 281 0.25 12.78 -7.53
CA LYS A 281 -0.71 13.89 -7.40
C LYS A 281 -2.18 13.42 -7.53
N ALA A 282 -2.47 12.24 -6.98
CA ALA A 282 -3.80 11.64 -7.04
C ALA A 282 -4.89 12.64 -6.64
N ILE A 283 -4.68 13.36 -5.53
CA ILE A 283 -5.54 14.46 -5.10
C ILE A 283 -4.64 15.61 -4.66
N PRO A 284 -4.43 16.65 -5.51
CA PRO A 284 -3.54 17.75 -5.21
C PRO A 284 -3.81 18.39 -3.84
N GLY A 285 -2.75 18.53 -3.04
CA GLY A 285 -2.84 19.08 -1.68
C GLY A 285 -3.43 18.15 -0.63
N LEU A 286 -3.70 16.89 -0.97
CA LEU A 286 -4.27 15.91 -0.05
C LEU A 286 -3.56 14.56 -0.11
N LEU A 287 -3.26 14.05 -1.30
CA LEU A 287 -2.71 12.72 -1.50
C LEU A 287 -1.79 12.69 -2.72
N ASP A 288 -0.54 12.27 -2.52
CA ASP A 288 0.49 12.21 -3.53
C ASP A 288 1.24 10.87 -3.44
N GLY A 289 1.32 10.12 -4.56
CA GLY A 289 1.92 8.78 -4.62
C GLY A 289 3.44 8.82 -4.74
N GLY A 290 4.09 7.76 -4.30
CA GLY A 290 5.54 7.60 -4.36
C GLY A 290 6.23 7.53 -3.01
N GLY A 291 7.56 7.62 -3.04
CA GLY A 291 8.42 7.67 -1.85
C GLY A 291 8.54 9.08 -1.28
N PHE A 292 8.30 9.24 0.01
CA PHE A 292 8.35 10.53 0.70
C PHE A 292 8.98 10.38 2.09
N ASP A 293 9.59 11.46 2.58
CA ASP A 293 9.97 11.56 3.99
C ASP A 293 8.73 11.51 4.89
N GLN A 294 8.70 10.61 5.86
CA GLN A 294 7.58 10.38 6.76
C GLN A 294 7.47 11.46 7.82
N ARG A 295 7.15 12.67 7.37
CA ARG A 295 6.93 13.87 8.17
C ARG A 295 5.73 14.66 7.65
N GLY A 296 5.17 15.50 8.48
CA GLY A 296 4.11 16.42 8.07
C GLY A 296 4.60 17.37 6.97
N ARG A 297 3.69 17.76 6.09
CA ARG A 297 3.96 18.59 4.90
C ARG A 297 3.01 19.78 4.86
N SER A 298 3.54 20.96 4.65
CA SER A 298 2.74 22.19 4.56
C SER A 298 1.84 22.26 3.32
N ASP A 299 2.15 21.48 2.29
CA ASP A 299 1.35 21.36 1.07
C ASP A 299 0.24 20.30 1.17
N LEU A 300 0.21 19.47 2.21
CA LEU A 300 -0.84 18.50 2.49
C LEU A 300 -1.80 19.02 3.57
N ILE A 301 -3.04 19.24 3.20
CA ILE A 301 -4.08 19.89 4.03
C ILE A 301 -4.41 19.13 5.33
N LEU A 302 -4.04 17.86 5.45
CA LEU A 302 -4.25 17.04 6.65
C LEU A 302 -3.06 17.07 7.61
N CYS A 303 -1.90 17.55 7.18
CA CYS A 303 -0.76 17.73 8.06
C CYS A 303 -0.93 19.03 8.86
N GLN A 304 -0.92 18.92 10.19
CA GLN A 304 -1.09 20.07 11.09
C GLN A 304 0.24 20.80 11.35
N ASP A 305 1.36 20.10 11.16
CA ASP A 305 2.72 20.57 11.33
C ASP A 305 3.68 19.90 10.35
N THR A 306 4.98 20.11 10.49
CA THR A 306 6.04 19.50 9.68
C THR A 306 6.95 18.57 10.49
N LEU A 307 6.49 18.12 11.67
CA LEU A 307 7.23 17.18 12.49
C LEU A 307 7.24 15.79 11.86
N PRO A 308 8.23 14.95 12.21
CA PRO A 308 8.19 13.52 11.81
C PRO A 308 6.90 12.87 12.31
N LEU A 309 6.26 12.03 11.48
CA LEU A 309 5.05 11.29 11.88
C LEU A 309 5.33 10.38 13.09
N SER A 310 6.58 9.94 13.25
CA SER A 310 7.05 9.18 14.42
C SER A 310 7.03 9.98 15.75
N ALA A 311 6.88 11.30 15.70
CA ALA A 311 6.74 12.13 16.91
C ALA A 311 5.29 12.17 17.43
N ARG A 312 4.31 11.67 16.66
CA ARG A 312 2.93 11.57 17.08
C ARG A 312 2.79 10.54 18.20
N ARG A 313 1.93 10.83 19.18
CA ARG A 313 1.68 9.95 20.33
C ARG A 313 0.83 8.72 19.98
N ASP A 314 0.21 8.71 18.80
CA ASP A 314 -0.60 7.61 18.26
C ASP A 314 0.16 6.77 17.23
N VAL A 315 1.49 6.90 17.15
CA VAL A 315 2.40 6.10 16.34
C VAL A 315 3.43 5.43 17.25
N LEU A 316 3.41 4.09 17.32
CA LEU A 316 4.49 3.31 17.92
C LEU A 316 5.58 3.07 16.90
N VAL A 317 6.83 3.30 17.27
CA VAL A 317 7.99 3.18 16.40
C VAL A 317 8.90 2.07 16.90
N PHE A 318 9.19 1.10 16.01
CA PHE A 318 10.15 0.02 16.25
C PHE A 318 11.25 0.09 15.20
N ARG A 319 12.52 0.12 15.64
CA ARG A 319 13.65 0.28 14.71
C ARG A 319 14.86 -0.53 15.12
N THR A 320 15.60 -1.02 14.13
CA THR A 320 16.89 -1.68 14.37
C THR A 320 17.94 -0.67 14.87
N PRO A 321 19.03 -1.09 15.50
CA PRO A 321 20.25 -0.31 15.49
C PRO A 321 20.67 0.06 14.06
N PRO A 322 21.57 1.04 13.86
CA PRO A 322 22.17 1.25 12.54
C PRO A 322 22.72 -0.06 12.00
N LEU A 323 22.35 -0.43 10.78
CA LEU A 323 22.78 -1.68 10.17
C LEU A 323 24.31 -1.70 10.02
N ALA A 324 24.95 -2.75 10.53
CA ALA A 324 26.40 -2.94 10.39
C ALA A 324 26.79 -3.27 8.94
N GLU A 325 25.88 -3.94 8.22
CA GLU A 325 25.99 -4.29 6.80
C GLU A 325 24.64 -4.04 6.13
N GLY A 326 24.65 -3.87 4.80
CA GLY A 326 23.42 -3.71 4.04
C GLY A 326 22.57 -4.98 4.05
N VAL A 327 21.25 -4.81 4.09
CA VAL A 327 20.26 -5.89 4.07
C VAL A 327 19.32 -5.67 2.91
N GLU A 328 19.17 -6.66 2.04
CA GLU A 328 18.19 -6.66 0.97
C GLU A 328 16.91 -7.39 1.41
N LEU A 329 15.77 -6.71 1.30
CA LEU A 329 14.45 -7.27 1.50
C LEU A 329 13.76 -7.34 0.14
N THR A 330 13.48 -8.56 -0.36
CA THR A 330 12.78 -8.76 -1.63
C THR A 330 11.75 -9.87 -1.49
N GLY A 331 10.47 -9.52 -1.49
CA GLY A 331 9.37 -10.48 -1.34
C GLY A 331 8.18 -9.91 -0.56
N PRO A 332 7.23 -10.78 -0.19
CA PRO A 332 6.07 -10.41 0.63
C PRO A 332 6.45 -10.10 2.08
N LEU A 333 5.73 -9.17 2.67
CA LEU A 333 5.85 -8.75 4.07
C LEU A 333 4.65 -9.27 4.87
N VAL A 334 4.86 -9.66 6.12
CA VAL A 334 3.79 -10.05 7.05
C VAL A 334 4.06 -9.46 8.42
N VAL A 335 3.09 -8.73 8.96
CA VAL A 335 3.14 -8.26 10.35
C VAL A 335 2.14 -9.05 11.17
N ARG A 336 2.58 -9.59 12.30
CA ARG A 336 1.74 -10.26 13.30
C ARG A 336 1.78 -9.46 14.58
N LEU A 337 0.62 -8.96 14.98
CA LEU A 337 0.48 -8.20 16.22
C LEU A 337 -0.39 -8.97 17.20
N TRP A 338 0.01 -8.95 18.46
CA TRP A 338 -0.85 -9.27 19.59
C TRP A 338 -1.36 -7.96 20.18
N VAL A 339 -2.68 -7.73 20.10
CA VAL A 339 -3.28 -6.42 20.41
C VAL A 339 -4.52 -6.55 21.27
N SER A 340 -4.82 -5.50 22.01
CA SER A 340 -6.14 -5.26 22.59
C SER A 340 -6.56 -3.81 22.41
N SER A 341 -7.86 -3.56 22.49
CA SER A 341 -8.44 -2.21 22.40
C SER A 341 -9.51 -2.00 23.46
N SER A 342 -9.71 -0.77 23.88
CA SER A 342 -10.87 -0.38 24.71
C SER A 342 -12.17 -0.30 23.89
N ALA A 343 -12.08 -0.35 22.55
CA ALA A 343 -13.22 -0.26 21.65
C ALA A 343 -13.68 -1.65 21.15
N VAL A 344 -14.91 -1.70 20.64
CA VAL A 344 -15.49 -2.92 20.05
C VAL A 344 -15.08 -3.14 18.61
N ASP A 345 -14.50 -2.16 17.95
CA ASP A 345 -13.88 -2.23 16.64
C ASP A 345 -12.83 -1.12 16.52
N THR A 346 -11.77 -1.38 15.75
CA THR A 346 -10.70 -0.41 15.47
C THR A 346 -9.88 -0.92 14.31
N ASP A 347 -8.90 -0.12 13.86
CA ASP A 347 -7.94 -0.55 12.84
C ASP A 347 -6.53 -0.60 13.43
N PHE A 348 -5.67 -1.45 12.85
CA PHE A 348 -4.23 -1.39 13.03
C PHE A 348 -3.53 -1.26 11.68
N THR A 349 -2.58 -0.34 11.61
CA THR A 349 -1.72 -0.11 10.45
C THR A 349 -0.30 -0.54 10.75
N ALA A 350 0.43 -0.94 9.73
CA ALA A 350 1.87 -1.15 9.78
C ALA A 350 2.52 -0.50 8.56
N LYS A 351 3.61 0.23 8.78
CA LYS A 351 4.39 0.89 7.72
C LYS A 351 5.86 0.51 7.88
N LEU A 352 6.45 -0.04 6.81
CA LEU A 352 7.89 -0.28 6.71
C LEU A 352 8.56 0.98 6.17
N VAL A 353 9.63 1.40 6.83
CA VAL A 353 10.37 2.63 6.52
C VAL A 353 11.87 2.33 6.44
N ASP A 354 12.52 2.87 5.42
CA ASP A 354 13.99 2.93 5.33
C ASP A 354 14.46 4.25 5.95
N GLU A 355 15.01 4.16 7.17
CA GLU A 355 15.46 5.34 7.91
C GLU A 355 16.94 5.61 7.61
N TYR A 356 17.19 6.65 6.85
CA TYR A 356 18.49 7.17 6.47
C TYR A 356 19.15 7.90 7.64
N PRO A 357 20.46 7.77 7.82
CA PRO A 357 21.19 8.58 8.79
C PRO A 357 21.25 10.05 8.37
N PRO A 358 21.40 10.98 9.34
CA PRO A 358 21.66 12.39 9.05
C PRO A 358 22.83 12.60 8.12
N ASN A 359 22.70 13.55 7.20
CA ASN A 359 23.74 13.98 6.30
C ASN A 359 23.60 15.48 5.97
N PRO A 360 24.55 16.14 5.27
CA PRO A 360 24.47 17.59 5.01
C PRO A 360 23.24 18.06 4.25
N ASP A 361 22.61 17.22 3.41
CA ASP A 361 21.40 17.56 2.67
C ASP A 361 20.11 17.27 3.43
N TYR A 362 20.20 16.31 4.37
CA TYR A 362 19.15 15.89 5.27
C TYR A 362 19.67 15.83 6.71
N PRO A 363 19.77 17.00 7.39
CA PRO A 363 20.40 17.07 8.73
C PRO A 363 19.67 16.27 9.81
N GLU A 364 18.38 15.98 9.63
CA GLU A 364 17.57 15.15 10.53
C GLU A 364 17.43 13.70 10.05
N GLY A 365 18.14 13.34 8.96
CA GLY A 365 17.94 12.09 8.23
C GLY A 365 16.77 12.19 7.24
N PHE A 366 16.37 11.04 6.67
CA PHE A 366 15.22 10.89 5.79
C PHE A 366 14.54 9.57 6.09
N ALA A 367 13.25 9.57 6.32
CA ALA A 367 12.48 8.36 6.65
C ALA A 367 11.60 7.97 5.47
N LEU A 368 12.14 7.14 4.56
CA LEU A 368 11.46 6.76 3.32
C LEU A 368 10.40 5.68 3.57
N ASN A 369 9.14 5.94 3.18
CA ASN A 369 8.10 4.90 3.16
C ASN A 369 8.39 3.84 2.07
N ILE A 370 8.41 2.57 2.47
CA ILE A 370 8.66 1.43 1.56
C ILE A 370 7.37 0.65 1.29
N ALA A 371 6.60 0.35 2.33
CA ALA A 371 5.38 -0.42 2.24
C ALA A 371 4.46 -0.10 3.42
N ASP A 372 3.16 -0.18 3.23
CA ASP A 372 2.19 -0.06 4.31
C ASP A 372 0.99 -1.00 4.14
N ALA A 373 0.22 -1.20 5.19
CA ALA A 373 -1.07 -1.85 5.15
C ALA A 373 -1.90 -1.54 6.39
N ILE A 374 -3.17 -1.95 6.32
CA ILE A 374 -4.16 -1.81 7.38
C ILE A 374 -4.96 -3.10 7.55
N THR A 375 -5.41 -3.36 8.76
CA THR A 375 -6.40 -4.40 9.07
C THR A 375 -7.46 -3.83 9.99
N ARG A 376 -8.73 -3.97 9.59
CA ARG A 376 -9.90 -3.63 10.43
C ARG A 376 -10.27 -4.82 11.29
N MET A 377 -10.30 -4.64 12.60
CA MET A 377 -10.38 -5.72 13.58
C MET A 377 -11.65 -6.58 13.48
N ARG A 378 -12.77 -6.02 13.04
CA ARG A 378 -13.99 -6.82 12.81
C ARG A 378 -13.84 -7.86 11.68
N TYR A 379 -12.80 -7.71 10.81
CA TYR A 379 -12.49 -8.64 9.71
C TYR A 379 -11.15 -9.38 9.90
N ARG A 380 -10.65 -9.46 11.16
CA ARG A 380 -9.40 -10.15 11.50
C ARG A 380 -9.43 -11.65 11.15
N ASP A 381 -10.58 -12.31 11.36
CA ASP A 381 -10.72 -13.75 11.21
C ASP A 381 -11.45 -14.17 9.93
N SER A 382 -12.33 -13.32 9.39
CA SER A 382 -13.13 -13.61 8.20
C SER A 382 -13.37 -12.36 7.36
N ARG A 383 -13.26 -12.49 6.04
CA ARG A 383 -13.68 -11.43 5.10
C ARG A 383 -15.19 -11.46 4.80
N GLU A 384 -15.87 -12.56 5.09
CA GLU A 384 -17.28 -12.79 4.77
C GLU A 384 -18.23 -12.36 5.89
N ARG A 385 -17.74 -12.25 7.11
CA ARG A 385 -18.55 -11.90 8.27
C ARG A 385 -17.76 -11.06 9.26
N ALA A 386 -18.33 -9.93 9.62
CA ALA A 386 -17.81 -9.06 10.67
C ALA A 386 -17.98 -9.70 12.04
N GLU A 387 -16.93 -9.63 12.88
CA GLU A 387 -16.97 -10.04 14.27
C GLU A 387 -16.32 -8.96 15.15
N LEU A 388 -17.12 -8.31 15.99
CA LEU A 388 -16.65 -7.23 16.85
C LEU A 388 -15.70 -7.76 17.93
N MET A 389 -14.82 -6.88 18.41
CA MET A 389 -13.93 -7.17 19.54
C MET A 389 -14.69 -7.12 20.87
N GLU A 390 -14.18 -7.88 21.84
CA GLU A 390 -14.48 -7.66 23.25
C GLU A 390 -13.44 -6.68 23.82
N PRO A 391 -13.86 -5.53 24.39
CA PRO A 391 -12.93 -4.54 24.96
C PRO A 391 -11.95 -5.17 25.97
N GLY A 392 -10.67 -4.91 25.80
CA GLY A 392 -9.59 -5.43 26.65
C GLY A 392 -9.15 -6.87 26.36
N LYS A 393 -9.88 -7.63 25.57
CA LYS A 393 -9.45 -8.98 25.14
C LYS A 393 -8.30 -8.89 24.15
N VAL A 394 -7.34 -9.79 24.30
CA VAL A 394 -6.16 -9.85 23.43
C VAL A 394 -6.47 -10.71 22.21
N TYR A 395 -6.08 -10.20 21.04
CA TYR A 395 -6.22 -10.88 19.75
C TYR A 395 -4.87 -10.91 19.02
N GLU A 396 -4.60 -11.99 18.30
CA GLU A 396 -3.60 -11.98 17.25
C GLU A 396 -4.21 -11.38 15.99
N VAL A 397 -3.52 -10.46 15.34
CA VAL A 397 -3.94 -9.87 14.05
C VAL A 397 -2.80 -9.93 13.06
N ARG A 398 -3.15 -10.27 11.82
CA ARG A 398 -2.25 -10.26 10.68
C ARG A 398 -2.50 -9.00 9.84
N ILE A 399 -1.43 -8.30 9.50
CA ILE A 399 -1.41 -7.19 8.56
C ILE A 399 -0.47 -7.58 7.41
N ASP A 400 -0.90 -7.41 6.17
CA ASP A 400 -0.15 -7.80 4.98
C ASP A 400 0.26 -6.55 4.18
N PRO A 401 1.40 -5.88 4.51
CA PRO A 401 1.92 -4.81 3.67
C PRO A 401 2.19 -5.30 2.25
N GLN A 402 2.15 -4.37 1.29
CA GLN A 402 2.54 -4.74 -0.07
C GLN A 402 3.97 -5.27 -0.10
N ALA A 403 4.24 -6.20 -1.00
CA ALA A 403 5.57 -6.72 -1.23
C ALA A 403 6.52 -5.60 -1.71
N THR A 404 7.81 -5.77 -1.47
CA THR A 404 8.83 -4.80 -1.89
C THR A 404 10.10 -5.49 -2.38
N SER A 405 10.98 -4.71 -3.00
CA SER A 405 12.38 -5.04 -3.24
C SER A 405 13.21 -3.81 -2.93
N ASN A 406 13.85 -3.80 -1.75
CA ASN A 406 14.63 -2.67 -1.25
C ASN A 406 15.92 -3.13 -0.56
N HIS A 407 17.02 -2.45 -0.86
CA HIS A 407 18.30 -2.64 -0.17
C HIS A 407 18.48 -1.53 0.87
N PHE A 408 18.36 -1.90 2.14
CA PHE A 408 18.69 -1.04 3.27
C PHE A 408 20.20 -0.99 3.42
N ALA A 409 20.80 0.16 3.20
CA ALA A 409 22.26 0.28 3.19
C ALA A 409 22.87 0.21 4.61
N ARG A 410 24.19 -0.02 4.69
CA ARG A 410 24.94 0.13 5.95
C ARG A 410 24.70 1.50 6.57
N GLY A 411 24.43 1.54 7.87
CA GLY A 411 24.15 2.77 8.62
C GLY A 411 22.69 3.19 8.62
N HIS A 412 21.86 2.67 7.70
CA HIS A 412 20.40 2.84 7.75
C HIS A 412 19.79 2.03 8.89
N ARG A 413 18.52 2.26 9.16
CA ARG A 413 17.73 1.43 10.08
C ARG A 413 16.49 0.91 9.36
N ILE A 414 16.14 -0.34 9.60
CA ILE A 414 14.83 -0.87 9.30
C ILE A 414 13.91 -0.36 10.41
N ARG A 415 12.86 0.35 10.03
CA ARG A 415 11.87 0.90 10.97
C ARG A 415 10.48 0.41 10.61
N VAL A 416 9.67 0.12 11.62
CA VAL A 416 8.25 -0.22 11.47
C VAL A 416 7.44 0.70 12.37
N ASP A 417 6.47 1.39 11.77
CA ASP A 417 5.52 2.24 12.48
C ASP A 417 4.17 1.52 12.59
N ILE A 418 3.62 1.45 13.81
CA ILE A 418 2.30 0.88 14.10
C ILE A 418 1.38 1.98 14.60
N SER A 419 0.18 2.05 14.01
CA SER A 419 -0.86 2.99 14.41
C SER A 419 -2.26 2.42 14.15
N SER A 420 -3.31 3.25 14.24
CA SER A 420 -4.70 2.87 13.94
C SER A 420 -5.30 3.62 12.76
N SER A 421 -4.51 4.37 12.01
CA SER A 421 -4.98 5.13 10.85
C SER A 421 -3.87 5.46 9.87
N ASN A 422 -4.23 5.70 8.61
CA ASN A 422 -3.41 6.24 7.54
C ASN A 422 -4.36 6.94 6.56
N PHE A 423 -4.81 8.14 6.95
CA PHE A 423 -5.86 8.87 6.25
C PHE A 423 -5.26 10.00 5.38
N PRO A 424 -5.68 10.18 4.15
CA PRO A 424 -6.91 9.69 3.52
C PRO A 424 -6.71 8.45 2.60
N HIS A 425 -5.57 7.77 2.64
CA HIS A 425 -5.39 6.52 1.91
C HIS A 425 -6.54 5.56 2.27
N TYR A 426 -6.67 5.24 3.54
CA TYR A 426 -7.78 4.44 4.06
C TYR A 426 -8.82 5.30 4.77
N ASP A 427 -10.07 4.81 4.81
CA ASP A 427 -11.12 5.39 5.64
C ASP A 427 -10.76 5.30 7.13
N VAL A 428 -11.31 6.21 7.92
CA VAL A 428 -11.09 6.24 9.36
C VAL A 428 -12.13 5.37 10.07
N ASN A 429 -11.68 4.41 10.90
CA ASN A 429 -12.59 3.64 11.75
C ASN A 429 -13.08 4.51 12.92
N PRO A 430 -14.38 4.71 13.09
CA PRO A 430 -14.94 5.49 14.21
C PRO A 430 -14.91 4.73 15.54
N ASN A 431 -14.43 3.49 15.60
CA ASN A 431 -14.31 2.62 16.78
C ASN A 431 -15.63 2.17 17.41
N THR A 432 -16.77 2.38 16.78
CA THR A 432 -18.10 2.19 17.38
C THR A 432 -18.73 0.83 17.09
N GLY A 433 -18.18 0.08 16.09
CA GLY A 433 -18.80 -1.17 15.64
C GLY A 433 -20.11 -0.98 14.85
N GLU A 434 -20.55 0.26 14.59
CA GLU A 434 -21.70 0.54 13.72
C GLU A 434 -21.44 0.06 12.29
N PRO A 435 -22.48 -0.15 11.45
CA PRO A 435 -22.30 -0.51 10.05
C PRO A 435 -21.45 0.51 9.29
N LEU A 436 -20.48 0.04 8.49
CA LEU A 436 -19.54 0.89 7.78
C LEU A 436 -20.25 1.81 6.77
N GLY A 437 -19.85 3.09 6.77
CA GLY A 437 -20.46 4.15 5.97
C GLY A 437 -21.79 4.70 6.51
N LEU A 438 -22.28 4.15 7.64
CA LEU A 438 -23.53 4.56 8.28
C LEU A 438 -23.33 5.03 9.73
N GLU A 439 -22.10 5.18 10.15
CA GLU A 439 -21.74 5.54 11.52
C GLU A 439 -22.29 6.92 11.91
N ARG A 440 -22.72 7.05 13.15
CA ARG A 440 -23.35 8.28 13.68
C ARG A 440 -22.45 9.04 14.66
N ARG A 441 -21.42 8.37 15.17
CA ARG A 441 -20.52 8.88 16.20
C ARG A 441 -19.13 8.27 16.00
N SER A 442 -18.17 8.81 16.71
CA SER A 442 -16.84 8.21 16.88
C SER A 442 -16.49 8.13 18.37
N VAL A 443 -15.59 7.22 18.70
CA VAL A 443 -15.12 6.98 20.07
C VAL A 443 -13.59 6.93 20.05
N VAL A 444 -12.97 7.60 21.02
CA VAL A 444 -11.52 7.46 21.24
C VAL A 444 -11.23 6.06 21.78
N ALA A 445 -10.21 5.41 21.25
CA ALA A 445 -9.81 4.07 21.65
C ALA A 445 -8.39 4.04 22.22
N HIS A 446 -8.21 3.27 23.30
CA HIS A 446 -6.89 2.99 23.88
C HIS A 446 -6.42 1.63 23.33
N GLN A 447 -5.32 1.66 22.60
CA GLN A 447 -4.72 0.50 21.93
C GLN A 447 -3.55 -0.01 22.77
N THR A 448 -3.38 -1.34 22.74
CA THR A 448 -2.25 -2.00 23.40
C THR A 448 -1.63 -3.00 22.43
N VAL A 449 -0.30 -2.98 22.32
CA VAL A 449 0.50 -3.94 21.53
C VAL A 449 1.42 -4.70 22.49
N TYR A 450 1.39 -6.01 22.46
CA TYR A 450 2.13 -6.89 23.36
C TYR A 450 3.44 -7.38 22.76
N HIS A 451 4.47 -7.52 23.59
CA HIS A 451 5.86 -7.81 23.19
C HIS A 451 6.52 -8.91 24.03
N ASP A 452 5.78 -9.67 24.81
CA ASP A 452 6.35 -10.76 25.61
C ASP A 452 6.56 -12.04 24.77
N ALA A 453 7.27 -13.02 25.32
CA ALA A 453 7.62 -14.24 24.60
C ALA A 453 6.41 -15.09 24.15
N VAL A 454 5.25 -14.93 24.79
CA VAL A 454 4.00 -15.65 24.45
C VAL A 454 3.23 -14.86 23.38
N ARG A 455 3.29 -13.53 23.46
CA ARG A 455 2.61 -12.60 22.56
C ARG A 455 3.64 -11.78 21.81
N ALA A 456 4.49 -12.45 21.06
CA ALA A 456 5.64 -11.89 20.38
C ALA A 456 5.24 -11.22 19.07
N SER A 457 4.79 -9.96 19.16
CA SER A 457 4.51 -9.15 17.97
C SER A 457 5.79 -8.97 17.13
N HIS A 458 5.67 -9.16 15.81
CA HIS A 458 6.83 -9.11 14.91
C HIS A 458 6.43 -8.78 13.47
N ILE A 459 7.42 -8.45 12.66
CA ILE A 459 7.33 -8.44 11.20
C ILE A 459 8.20 -9.55 10.62
N GLU A 460 7.64 -10.33 9.69
CA GLU A 460 8.40 -11.27 8.86
C GLU A 460 8.95 -10.51 7.65
N LEU A 461 10.25 -10.32 7.58
CA LEU A 461 10.95 -9.63 6.50
C LEU A 461 11.52 -10.63 5.49
N PRO A 462 11.31 -10.42 4.17
CA PRO A 462 11.80 -11.28 3.10
C PRO A 462 13.29 -11.04 2.82
N VAL A 463 14.16 -11.50 3.71
CA VAL A 463 15.61 -11.29 3.60
C VAL A 463 16.17 -12.11 2.44
N VAL A 464 16.89 -11.45 1.55
CA VAL A 464 17.70 -12.12 0.52
C VAL A 464 19.11 -12.27 1.03
N PRO A 465 19.61 -13.52 1.23
CA PRO A 465 20.98 -13.73 1.67
C PRO A 465 21.98 -13.11 0.68
N SER A 466 23.01 -12.44 1.20
CA SER A 466 24.09 -11.94 0.36
C SER A 466 24.70 -13.13 -0.39
N ARG A 467 24.64 -13.12 -1.73
CA ARG A 467 25.40 -14.08 -2.53
C ARG A 467 26.88 -13.84 -2.19
N GLY A 468 27.49 -14.78 -1.48
CA GLY A 468 28.91 -14.70 -1.17
C GLY A 468 29.68 -14.35 -2.46
N LYS A 469 30.62 -13.40 -2.32
CA LYS A 469 31.50 -12.99 -3.42
C LYS A 469 32.42 -14.13 -3.81
#